data_2dad16dfa2da6dab6c3841ff734cc536
#
_entry.id   2dad16dfa2da6dab6c3841ff734cc536
#
_cell.length_a   1.000
_cell.length_b   1.000
_cell.length_c   1.000
_cell.angle_alpha   90.00
_cell.angle_beta   90.00
_cell.angle_gamma   90.00
#
_symmetry.space_group_name_H-M   'P 1'
#
loop_
_entity.id
_entity.type
_entity.pdbx_description
1 polymer ?
#
loop_
_entity_poly.entity_id
_entity_poly.type
_entity_poly.pdbx_seq_one_letter_code
_entity_poly.pdbx_strand_id
1 'polypeptide(L)'
;MKNDEKIDIILDQISEDELTEEELRQLNYETAMRYMRIAEHMKQYEEQDKYYHRAIVWLKKVNDEKKYSDLINELRRKKFYYRTIGKINLYEEACHIRDNAKSPQDYYSAQTLFLRIANYEPKHPIQKKWVTSELYDKAMGCADSKEQAEYCEKMAIAQENADRRHSLIASIALIIAILALVVFSRTTMSRRVLAKGYEIVGNYTGAFQKYNAVYERTGEREAYLHYLENRYKAAEKELKDGNTETAYSDYKAVASPEPGFGYDNGYQDSRQKFTAIEIENLKNGVMGEVVHYARMDWRVLAMEDDRVLLGKDHALGSTPFNTSPDENITWADSSVREWLNGTYLEENFYEEERALVMDTQVEATANPDYPGVNAGDNTTDKLFLMSIDEVRNYYNQLHPTETCWWLRTPGAHKGSMAFVYRNKEVMGYGYDVSNMEISVKPAMWVSIK
;
A
#
# COMPACT_ATOMS: atom_id res chain seq x y z
N MET A 1 6.14 7.02 -9.76
CA MET A 1 6.93 8.16 -10.28
C MET A 1 8.29 8.36 -9.61
N LYS A 2 8.43 8.22 -8.29
CA LYS A 2 9.72 8.49 -7.59
C LYS A 2 10.84 7.44 -7.77
N ASN A 3 10.55 6.23 -8.20
CA ASN A 3 11.58 5.16 -8.30
C ASN A 3 12.30 5.12 -9.65
N ASP A 4 11.69 5.65 -10.71
CA ASP A 4 12.26 5.69 -12.06
C ASP A 4 13.42 6.68 -12.17
N GLU A 5 13.22 7.86 -11.57
CA GLU A 5 14.25 8.92 -11.52
C GLU A 5 15.49 8.48 -10.72
N LYS A 6 15.30 7.62 -9.71
CA LYS A 6 16.44 7.12 -8.91
C LYS A 6 17.34 6.15 -9.64
N ILE A 7 16.79 5.30 -10.53
CA ILE A 7 17.60 4.37 -11.33
C ILE A 7 18.39 5.15 -12.38
N ASP A 8 17.76 6.12 -13.02
CA ASP A 8 18.44 6.96 -14.01
C ASP A 8 19.51 7.85 -13.31
N ILE A 9 19.25 8.36 -12.10
CA ILE A 9 20.20 9.14 -11.30
C ILE A 9 21.41 8.29 -10.85
N ILE A 10 21.21 7.05 -10.45
CA ILE A 10 22.32 6.15 -10.08
C ILE A 10 23.17 5.81 -11.31
N LEU A 11 22.58 5.67 -12.47
CA LEU A 11 23.29 5.40 -13.73
C LEU A 11 24.02 6.65 -14.24
N ASP A 12 23.44 7.84 -14.04
CA ASP A 12 24.08 9.12 -14.40
C ASP A 12 25.26 9.48 -13.45
N GLN A 13 25.34 8.87 -12.27
CA GLN A 13 26.46 9.04 -11.33
C GLN A 13 27.65 8.11 -11.61
N ILE A 14 27.48 7.09 -12.46
CA ILE A 14 28.58 6.24 -12.93
C ILE A 14 29.23 6.99 -14.09
N SER A 15 30.46 7.44 -13.89
CA SER A 15 31.26 8.03 -14.97
C SER A 15 31.49 6.95 -16.04
N GLU A 16 30.83 7.09 -17.19
CA GLU A 16 31.00 6.17 -18.32
C GLU A 16 32.46 6.13 -18.79
N ASP A 17 33.25 7.18 -18.47
CA ASP A 17 34.66 7.31 -18.83
C ASP A 17 35.61 6.45 -17.97
N GLU A 18 35.11 5.87 -16.85
CA GLU A 18 35.91 5.02 -15.94
C GLU A 18 35.69 3.52 -16.21
N LEU A 19 34.73 3.15 -17.07
CA LEU A 19 34.39 1.77 -17.38
C LEU A 19 35.08 1.31 -18.68
N THR A 20 35.54 0.07 -18.66
CA THR A 20 35.95 -0.59 -19.91
C THR A 20 34.75 -0.82 -20.82
N GLU A 21 34.98 -0.95 -22.13
CA GLU A 21 33.89 -1.23 -23.07
C GLU A 21 33.05 -2.48 -22.68
N GLU A 22 33.68 -3.49 -22.11
CA GLU A 22 33.00 -4.73 -21.71
C GLU A 22 32.15 -4.51 -20.46
N GLU A 23 32.64 -3.77 -19.47
CA GLU A 23 31.89 -3.39 -18.28
C GLU A 23 30.69 -2.49 -18.64
N LEU A 24 30.87 -1.57 -19.56
CA LEU A 24 29.78 -0.72 -20.05
C LEU A 24 28.71 -1.55 -20.80
N ARG A 25 29.12 -2.52 -21.62
CA ARG A 25 28.22 -3.46 -22.29
C ARG A 25 27.43 -4.28 -21.27
N GLN A 26 28.10 -4.82 -20.27
CA GLN A 26 27.47 -5.61 -19.21
C GLN A 26 26.46 -4.76 -18.41
N LEU A 27 26.84 -3.56 -18.02
CA LEU A 27 25.95 -2.61 -17.31
C LEU A 27 24.69 -2.28 -18.12
N ASN A 28 24.86 -1.98 -19.41
CA ASN A 28 23.75 -1.70 -20.31
C ASN A 28 22.81 -2.89 -20.46
N TYR A 29 23.36 -4.11 -20.55
CA TYR A 29 22.58 -5.34 -20.59
C TYR A 29 21.79 -5.58 -19.31
N GLU A 30 22.45 -5.50 -18.17
CA GLU A 30 21.79 -5.69 -16.85
C GLU A 30 20.70 -4.66 -16.61
N THR A 31 20.93 -3.42 -17.01
CA THR A 31 19.93 -2.34 -16.92
C THR A 31 18.72 -2.65 -17.82
N ALA A 32 18.94 -3.12 -19.02
CA ALA A 32 17.84 -3.55 -19.90
C ALA A 32 17.02 -4.69 -19.27
N MET A 33 17.70 -5.68 -18.66
CA MET A 33 17.05 -6.80 -17.99
C MET A 33 16.24 -6.35 -16.75
N ARG A 34 16.72 -5.34 -16.03
CA ARG A 34 15.96 -4.74 -14.91
C ARG A 34 14.67 -4.07 -15.37
N TYR A 35 14.74 -3.24 -16.43
CA TYR A 35 13.54 -2.61 -17.00
C TYR A 35 12.54 -3.64 -17.55
N MET A 36 13.01 -4.74 -18.13
CA MET A 36 12.16 -5.85 -18.58
C MET A 36 11.39 -6.46 -17.39
N ARG A 37 12.10 -6.79 -16.28
CA ARG A 37 11.45 -7.34 -15.10
C ARG A 37 10.43 -6.38 -14.48
N ILE A 38 10.74 -5.08 -14.43
CA ILE A 38 9.79 -4.06 -13.98
C ILE A 38 8.54 -4.08 -14.86
N ALA A 39 8.69 -4.09 -16.20
CA ALA A 39 7.56 -4.15 -17.11
C ALA A 39 6.64 -5.36 -16.85
N GLU A 40 7.22 -6.53 -16.58
CA GLU A 40 6.46 -7.76 -16.32
C GLU A 40 5.58 -7.69 -15.04
N HIS A 41 5.92 -6.80 -14.08
CA HIS A 41 5.17 -6.62 -12.83
C HIS A 41 4.21 -5.42 -12.84
N MET A 42 4.21 -4.61 -13.90
CA MET A 42 3.30 -3.48 -14.01
C MET A 42 1.87 -3.94 -14.34
N LYS A 43 0.88 -3.32 -13.67
CA LYS A 43 -0.55 -3.62 -13.92
C LYS A 43 -1.13 -2.77 -15.05
N GLN A 44 -0.61 -1.55 -15.23
CA GLN A 44 -1.11 -0.63 -16.26
C GLN A 44 -0.31 -0.80 -17.55
N TYR A 45 -1.01 -0.98 -18.66
CA TYR A 45 -0.37 -1.27 -19.94
C TYR A 45 0.51 -0.12 -20.46
N GLU A 46 0.19 1.13 -20.11
CA GLU A 46 1.01 2.29 -20.47
C GLU A 46 2.37 2.25 -19.74
N GLU A 47 2.36 1.86 -18.48
CA GLU A 47 3.59 1.68 -17.72
C GLU A 47 4.39 0.48 -18.24
N GLN A 48 3.73 -0.65 -18.53
CA GLN A 48 4.39 -1.80 -19.19
C GLN A 48 5.05 -1.39 -20.50
N ASP A 49 4.33 -0.63 -21.34
CA ASP A 49 4.84 -0.15 -22.62
C ASP A 49 6.07 0.74 -22.46
N LYS A 50 6.04 1.66 -21.51
CA LYS A 50 7.15 2.54 -21.16
C LYS A 50 8.40 1.75 -20.74
N TYR A 51 8.24 0.78 -19.85
CA TYR A 51 9.37 0.00 -19.33
C TYR A 51 9.93 -0.98 -20.36
N TYR A 52 9.10 -1.64 -21.18
CA TYR A 52 9.60 -2.40 -22.32
C TYR A 52 10.33 -1.51 -23.34
N HIS A 53 9.87 -0.28 -23.55
CA HIS A 53 10.58 0.67 -24.40
C HIS A 53 11.97 1.01 -23.84
N ARG A 54 12.06 1.32 -22.54
CA ARG A 54 13.34 1.57 -21.87
C ARG A 54 14.27 0.35 -21.96
N ALA A 55 13.78 -0.85 -21.71
CA ALA A 55 14.56 -2.08 -21.86
C ALA A 55 15.16 -2.22 -23.28
N ILE A 56 14.37 -1.95 -24.32
CA ILE A 56 14.84 -1.97 -25.72
C ILE A 56 15.91 -0.91 -25.97
N VAL A 57 15.74 0.31 -25.43
CA VAL A 57 16.71 1.41 -25.59
C VAL A 57 18.05 1.04 -24.97
N TRP A 58 18.04 0.52 -23.74
CA TRP A 58 19.27 0.11 -23.06
C TRP A 58 19.93 -1.09 -23.71
N LEU A 59 19.15 -2.06 -24.21
CA LEU A 59 19.69 -3.21 -24.92
C LEU A 59 20.39 -2.80 -26.25
N LYS A 60 19.91 -1.74 -26.89
CA LYS A 60 20.58 -1.16 -28.07
C LYS A 60 21.90 -0.46 -27.75
N LYS A 61 22.02 0.15 -26.55
CA LYS A 61 23.28 0.75 -26.08
C LYS A 61 24.40 -0.28 -25.86
N VAL A 62 24.07 -1.58 -25.75
CA VAL A 62 25.07 -2.66 -25.67
C VAL A 62 25.96 -2.72 -26.93
N ASN A 63 25.52 -2.10 -28.03
CA ASN A 63 26.24 -2.00 -29.34
C ASN A 63 26.62 -3.34 -29.95
N ASP A 64 25.83 -4.40 -29.71
CA ASP A 64 25.93 -5.71 -30.36
C ASP A 64 24.52 -6.13 -30.84
N GLU A 65 24.00 -5.35 -31.79
CA GLU A 65 22.65 -5.57 -32.34
C GLU A 65 22.48 -6.97 -32.95
N LYS A 66 23.53 -7.57 -33.47
CA LYS A 66 23.47 -8.90 -34.08
C LYS A 66 23.27 -10.00 -33.03
N LYS A 67 23.95 -9.90 -31.90
CA LYS A 67 23.85 -10.85 -30.79
C LYS A 67 22.48 -10.78 -30.08
N TYR A 68 21.94 -9.56 -29.92
CA TYR A 68 20.71 -9.33 -29.16
C TYR A 68 19.48 -9.06 -30.03
N SER A 69 19.58 -9.24 -31.37
CA SER A 69 18.47 -8.98 -32.30
C SER A 69 17.20 -9.76 -31.94
N ASP A 70 17.33 -11.04 -31.59
CA ASP A 70 16.19 -11.88 -31.24
C ASP A 70 15.52 -11.43 -29.93
N LEU A 71 16.31 -11.08 -28.91
CA LEU A 71 15.82 -10.54 -27.66
C LEU A 71 15.13 -9.17 -27.85
N ILE A 72 15.72 -8.29 -28.64
CA ILE A 72 15.11 -7.00 -29.00
C ILE A 72 13.76 -7.21 -29.70
N ASN A 73 13.70 -8.18 -30.62
CA ASN A 73 12.45 -8.49 -31.32
C ASN A 73 11.42 -9.15 -30.39
N GLU A 74 11.84 -9.99 -29.46
CA GLU A 74 10.98 -10.54 -28.42
C GLU A 74 10.40 -9.42 -27.53
N LEU A 75 11.23 -8.51 -27.05
CA LEU A 75 10.78 -7.36 -26.23
C LEU A 75 9.84 -6.45 -27.02
N ARG A 76 10.07 -6.26 -28.33
CA ARG A 76 9.13 -5.53 -29.20
C ARG A 76 7.79 -6.26 -29.30
N ARG A 77 7.79 -7.59 -29.48
CA ARG A 77 6.56 -8.38 -29.50
C ARG A 77 5.82 -8.28 -28.18
N LYS A 78 6.49 -8.47 -27.03
CA LYS A 78 5.90 -8.30 -25.68
C LYS A 78 5.34 -6.89 -25.52
N LYS A 79 6.12 -5.85 -25.84
CA LYS A 79 5.69 -4.45 -25.77
C LYS A 79 4.39 -4.20 -26.53
N PHE A 80 4.34 -4.59 -27.81
CA PHE A 80 3.16 -4.37 -28.64
C PHE A 80 2.00 -5.29 -28.25
N TYR A 81 2.27 -6.50 -27.81
CA TYR A 81 1.26 -7.42 -27.28
C TYR A 81 0.55 -6.82 -26.05
N TYR A 82 1.29 -6.43 -25.03
CA TYR A 82 0.69 -5.86 -23.81
C TYR A 82 -0.02 -4.54 -24.09
N ARG A 83 0.52 -3.68 -24.94
CA ARG A 83 -0.16 -2.48 -25.41
C ARG A 83 -1.50 -2.80 -26.08
N THR A 84 -1.51 -3.80 -26.96
CA THR A 84 -2.71 -4.19 -27.70
C THR A 84 -3.76 -4.80 -26.80
N ILE A 85 -3.38 -5.78 -25.99
CA ILE A 85 -4.28 -6.42 -25.01
C ILE A 85 -4.79 -5.40 -23.98
N GLY A 86 -3.89 -4.56 -23.46
CA GLY A 86 -4.29 -3.53 -22.49
C GLY A 86 -5.31 -2.54 -23.05
N LYS A 87 -5.13 -2.12 -24.32
CA LYS A 87 -6.11 -1.29 -25.02
C LYS A 87 -7.46 -2.00 -25.13
N ILE A 88 -7.47 -3.25 -25.59
CA ILE A 88 -8.69 -4.04 -25.77
C ILE A 88 -9.41 -4.22 -24.42
N ASN A 89 -8.70 -4.65 -23.37
CA ASN A 89 -9.27 -4.87 -22.07
C ASN A 89 -9.87 -3.59 -21.48
N LEU A 90 -9.14 -2.48 -21.60
CA LEU A 90 -9.61 -1.19 -21.11
C LEU A 90 -10.86 -0.70 -21.89
N TYR A 91 -10.90 -0.98 -23.19
CA TYR A 91 -12.06 -0.66 -24.03
C TYR A 91 -13.28 -1.52 -23.65
N GLU A 92 -13.08 -2.83 -23.49
CA GLU A 92 -14.12 -3.77 -23.05
C GLU A 92 -14.66 -3.39 -21.67
N GLU A 93 -13.78 -3.01 -20.74
CA GLU A 93 -14.15 -2.50 -19.41
C GLU A 93 -14.99 -1.22 -19.52
N ALA A 94 -14.56 -0.28 -20.36
CA ALA A 94 -15.29 0.97 -20.60
C ALA A 94 -16.67 0.69 -21.21
N CYS A 95 -16.76 -0.21 -22.20
CA CYS A 95 -18.04 -0.64 -22.77
C CYS A 95 -18.94 -1.28 -21.72
N HIS A 96 -18.37 -2.18 -20.89
CA HIS A 96 -19.15 -2.83 -19.84
C HIS A 96 -19.73 -1.82 -18.83
N ILE A 97 -18.93 -0.85 -18.42
CA ILE A 97 -19.38 0.21 -17.51
C ILE A 97 -20.48 1.06 -18.20
N ARG A 98 -20.26 1.48 -19.45
CA ARG A 98 -21.23 2.25 -20.25
C ARG A 98 -22.57 1.52 -20.40
N ASP A 99 -22.51 0.25 -20.82
CA ASP A 99 -23.70 -0.55 -21.16
C ASP A 99 -24.51 -0.93 -19.92
N ASN A 100 -23.88 -0.97 -18.75
CA ASN A 100 -24.51 -1.22 -17.46
C ASN A 100 -24.68 0.05 -16.61
N ALA A 101 -24.44 1.23 -17.19
CA ALA A 101 -24.50 2.49 -16.49
C ALA A 101 -25.92 2.76 -15.95
N LYS A 102 -25.97 3.07 -14.65
CA LYS A 102 -27.21 3.42 -13.92
C LYS A 102 -27.20 4.84 -13.43
N SER A 103 -26.06 5.49 -13.47
CA SER A 103 -25.84 6.84 -13.00
C SER A 103 -24.97 7.65 -13.97
N PRO A 104 -25.01 8.99 -13.93
CA PRO A 104 -24.08 9.85 -14.67
C PRO A 104 -22.61 9.51 -14.36
N GLN A 105 -22.32 9.14 -13.10
CA GLN A 105 -20.98 8.80 -12.66
C GLN A 105 -20.44 7.55 -13.38
N ASP A 106 -21.30 6.58 -13.68
CA ASP A 106 -20.89 5.40 -14.45
C ASP A 106 -20.49 5.81 -15.86
N TYR A 107 -21.26 6.71 -16.50
CA TYR A 107 -20.89 7.26 -17.81
C TYR A 107 -19.58 8.05 -17.76
N TYR A 108 -19.35 8.89 -16.73
CA TYR A 108 -18.08 9.60 -16.57
C TYR A 108 -16.90 8.63 -16.30
N SER A 109 -17.17 7.55 -15.59
CA SER A 109 -16.17 6.50 -15.39
C SER A 109 -15.79 5.82 -16.71
N ALA A 110 -16.80 5.44 -17.51
CA ALA A 110 -16.57 4.91 -18.86
C ALA A 110 -15.87 5.92 -19.76
N GLN A 111 -16.32 7.19 -19.76
CA GLN A 111 -15.68 8.29 -20.49
C GLN A 111 -14.19 8.39 -20.17
N THR A 112 -13.83 8.34 -18.89
CA THR A 112 -12.44 8.43 -18.44
C THR A 112 -11.58 7.35 -19.06
N LEU A 113 -12.07 6.10 -19.12
CA LEU A 113 -11.36 4.98 -19.72
C LEU A 113 -11.24 5.15 -21.25
N PHE A 114 -12.31 5.54 -21.94
CA PHE A 114 -12.27 5.82 -23.37
C PHE A 114 -11.31 6.95 -23.73
N LEU A 115 -11.31 8.05 -22.95
CA LEU A 115 -10.38 9.17 -23.14
C LEU A 115 -8.91 8.75 -22.90
N ARG A 116 -8.68 7.86 -21.94
CA ARG A 116 -7.33 7.32 -21.70
C ARG A 116 -6.81 6.60 -22.94
N ILE A 117 -7.64 5.77 -23.58
CA ILE A 117 -7.29 5.10 -24.84
C ILE A 117 -7.07 6.14 -25.95
N ALA A 118 -8.03 7.05 -26.16
CA ALA A 118 -8.00 8.04 -27.22
C ALA A 118 -6.78 8.99 -27.14
N ASN A 119 -6.35 9.33 -25.93
CA ASN A 119 -5.22 10.22 -25.70
C ASN A 119 -3.85 9.52 -25.80
N TYR A 120 -3.80 8.21 -25.52
CA TYR A 120 -2.56 7.44 -25.56
C TYR A 120 -2.21 6.98 -26.99
N GLU A 121 -3.21 6.56 -27.77
CA GLU A 121 -3.02 5.92 -29.07
C GLU A 121 -2.32 6.80 -30.12
N PRO A 122 -2.66 8.10 -30.30
CA PRO A 122 -2.00 8.94 -31.29
C PRO A 122 -0.49 9.07 -31.08
N LYS A 123 -0.04 8.98 -29.82
CA LYS A 123 1.37 9.06 -29.44
C LYS A 123 2.08 7.70 -29.47
N HIS A 124 1.30 6.62 -29.39
CA HIS A 124 1.81 5.25 -29.24
C HIS A 124 1.05 4.26 -30.14
N PRO A 125 1.12 4.38 -31.48
CA PRO A 125 0.33 3.55 -32.39
C PRO A 125 0.76 2.08 -32.33
N ILE A 126 -0.23 1.19 -32.49
CA ILE A 126 -0.01 -0.26 -32.58
C ILE A 126 0.54 -0.57 -33.98
N GLN A 127 1.58 -1.39 -34.04
CA GLN A 127 2.20 -1.80 -35.30
C GLN A 127 1.83 -3.26 -35.64
N LYS A 128 1.08 -3.47 -36.72
CA LYS A 128 0.59 -4.77 -37.21
C LYS A 128 1.65 -5.87 -37.25
N LYS A 129 2.89 -5.53 -37.61
CA LYS A 129 4.00 -6.49 -37.74
C LYS A 129 4.42 -7.16 -36.43
N TRP A 130 4.01 -6.63 -35.26
CA TRP A 130 4.42 -7.12 -33.95
C TRP A 130 3.32 -7.86 -33.18
N VAL A 131 2.10 -7.91 -33.73
CA VAL A 131 0.94 -8.57 -33.13
C VAL A 131 0.25 -9.45 -34.17
N THR A 132 -0.58 -10.40 -33.72
CA THR A 132 -1.38 -11.21 -34.66
C THR A 132 -2.41 -10.34 -35.37
N SER A 133 -2.81 -10.73 -36.59
CA SER A 133 -3.83 -10.00 -37.36
C SER A 133 -5.13 -9.89 -36.57
N GLU A 134 -5.56 -10.94 -35.89
CA GLU A 134 -6.76 -10.96 -35.08
C GLU A 134 -6.74 -9.92 -33.94
N LEU A 135 -5.64 -9.89 -33.18
CA LEU A 135 -5.46 -8.89 -32.11
C LEU A 135 -5.37 -7.47 -32.66
N TYR A 136 -4.71 -7.30 -33.80
CA TYR A 136 -4.62 -6.00 -34.45
C TYR A 136 -6.01 -5.50 -34.87
N ASP A 137 -6.78 -6.34 -35.56
CA ASP A 137 -8.12 -5.98 -36.04
C ASP A 137 -9.08 -5.71 -34.87
N LYS A 138 -9.01 -6.49 -33.79
CA LYS A 138 -9.77 -6.25 -32.55
C LYS A 138 -9.38 -4.91 -31.90
N ALA A 139 -8.10 -4.59 -31.85
CA ALA A 139 -7.63 -3.30 -31.31
C ALA A 139 -8.00 -2.11 -32.20
N MET A 140 -8.06 -2.31 -33.52
CA MET A 140 -8.57 -1.28 -34.45
C MET A 140 -10.06 -1.05 -34.28
N GLY A 141 -10.83 -2.06 -33.86
CA GLY A 141 -12.25 -1.90 -33.49
C GLY A 141 -12.46 -0.98 -32.28
N CYS A 142 -11.40 -0.66 -31.52
CA CYS A 142 -11.44 0.31 -30.42
C CYS A 142 -11.09 1.76 -30.90
N ALA A 143 -11.00 2.02 -32.19
CA ALA A 143 -10.60 3.32 -32.73
C ALA A 143 -11.62 4.43 -32.50
N ASP A 144 -12.87 4.06 -32.25
CA ASP A 144 -13.98 4.97 -31.92
C ASP A 144 -13.98 5.45 -30.45
N SER A 145 -12.93 5.15 -29.69
CA SER A 145 -12.85 5.48 -28.26
C SER A 145 -13.16 6.96 -27.95
N LYS A 146 -12.78 7.88 -28.85
CA LYS A 146 -13.09 9.29 -28.69
C LYS A 146 -14.59 9.56 -28.86
N GLU A 147 -15.21 8.93 -29.86
CA GLU A 147 -16.66 9.05 -30.11
C GLU A 147 -17.46 8.44 -28.97
N GLN A 148 -16.99 7.30 -28.42
CA GLN A 148 -17.60 6.67 -27.25
C GLN A 148 -17.48 7.53 -26.00
N ALA A 149 -16.36 8.22 -25.82
CA ALA A 149 -16.18 9.16 -24.72
C ALA A 149 -17.16 10.34 -24.84
N GLU A 150 -17.32 10.91 -26.04
CA GLU A 150 -18.29 11.99 -26.32
C GLU A 150 -19.75 11.50 -26.13
N TYR A 151 -20.04 10.26 -26.52
CA TYR A 151 -21.33 9.63 -26.26
C TYR A 151 -21.59 9.50 -24.76
N CYS A 152 -20.64 8.99 -23.98
CA CYS A 152 -20.77 8.87 -22.53
C CYS A 152 -21.01 10.23 -21.86
N GLU A 153 -20.29 11.27 -22.28
CA GLU A 153 -20.49 12.63 -21.79
C GLU A 153 -21.90 13.13 -22.06
N LYS A 154 -22.38 12.95 -23.30
CA LYS A 154 -23.76 13.33 -23.67
C LYS A 154 -24.80 12.57 -22.85
N MET A 155 -24.57 11.27 -22.61
CA MET A 155 -25.49 10.44 -21.81
C MET A 155 -25.46 10.83 -20.34
N ALA A 156 -24.29 11.11 -19.78
CA ALA A 156 -24.17 11.62 -18.41
C ALA A 156 -24.93 12.94 -18.24
N ILE A 157 -24.71 13.89 -19.15
CA ILE A 157 -25.39 15.18 -19.14
C ILE A 157 -26.93 15.01 -19.37
N ALA A 158 -27.32 14.12 -20.27
CA ALA A 158 -28.75 13.85 -20.52
C ALA A 158 -29.42 13.23 -19.28
N GLN A 159 -28.76 12.31 -18.62
CA GLN A 159 -29.26 11.70 -17.38
C GLN A 159 -29.27 12.70 -16.23
N GLU A 160 -28.23 13.51 -16.07
CA GLU A 160 -28.22 14.64 -15.11
C GLU A 160 -29.40 15.62 -15.36
N ASN A 161 -29.67 15.92 -16.63
CA ASN A 161 -30.76 16.80 -17.00
C ASN A 161 -32.13 16.15 -16.80
N ALA A 162 -32.26 14.83 -17.05
CA ALA A 162 -33.49 14.08 -16.77
C ALA A 162 -33.72 13.99 -15.26
N ASP A 163 -32.68 13.68 -14.48
CA ASP A 163 -32.74 13.67 -13.03
C ASP A 163 -33.07 15.06 -12.46
N ARG A 164 -32.51 16.12 -13.08
CA ARG A 164 -32.88 17.51 -12.74
C ARG A 164 -34.36 17.83 -13.04
N ARG A 165 -34.94 17.31 -14.15
CA ARG A 165 -36.35 17.52 -14.47
C ARG A 165 -37.29 16.74 -13.56
N HIS A 166 -37.00 15.49 -13.26
CA HIS A 166 -37.74 14.71 -12.27
C HIS A 166 -37.56 15.27 -10.85
N SER A 167 -36.35 15.74 -10.53
CA SER A 167 -36.03 16.46 -9.31
C SER A 167 -36.79 17.77 -9.18
N LEU A 168 -37.00 18.52 -10.27
CA LEU A 168 -37.74 19.81 -10.22
C LEU A 168 -39.22 19.62 -9.88
N ILE A 169 -39.89 18.59 -10.37
CA ILE A 169 -41.30 18.30 -10.09
C ILE A 169 -41.46 17.66 -8.70
N ALA A 170 -40.58 16.72 -8.33
CA ALA A 170 -40.49 16.19 -6.98
C ALA A 170 -39.96 17.22 -5.98
N SER A 171 -39.09 18.15 -6.43
CA SER A 171 -38.53 19.22 -5.60
C SER A 171 -39.53 20.30 -5.21
N ILE A 172 -40.54 20.62 -6.02
CA ILE A 172 -41.57 21.61 -5.62
C ILE A 172 -42.52 21.01 -4.57
N ALA A 173 -42.91 19.74 -4.71
CA ALA A 173 -43.67 19.03 -3.68
C ALA A 173 -42.79 18.67 -2.47
N LEU A 174 -41.52 18.32 -2.74
CA LEU A 174 -40.52 18.03 -1.70
C LEU A 174 -40.00 19.31 -1.05
N ILE A 175 -39.86 20.43 -1.74
CA ILE A 175 -39.45 21.73 -1.16
C ILE A 175 -40.51 22.22 -0.16
N ILE A 176 -41.78 21.99 -0.38
CA ILE A 176 -42.85 22.35 0.59
C ILE A 176 -42.80 21.39 1.79
N ALA A 177 -42.59 20.08 1.56
CA ALA A 177 -42.37 19.10 2.63
C ALA A 177 -40.98 19.23 3.28
N ILE A 178 -39.95 19.58 2.52
CA ILE A 178 -38.57 19.83 3.00
C ILE A 178 -38.47 21.20 3.67
N LEU A 179 -39.20 22.24 3.27
CA LEU A 179 -39.25 23.49 4.05
C LEU A 179 -39.83 23.27 5.44
N ALA A 180 -40.84 22.45 5.58
CA ALA A 180 -41.36 22.05 6.89
C ALA A 180 -40.41 21.10 7.65
N LEU A 181 -39.76 20.14 6.94
CA LEU A 181 -38.77 19.24 7.51
C LEU A 181 -37.41 19.92 7.68
N VAL A 182 -37.02 20.87 6.82
CA VAL A 182 -35.74 21.63 6.94
C VAL A 182 -35.82 22.67 8.04
N VAL A 183 -36.95 23.25 8.33
CA VAL A 183 -37.11 24.02 9.57
C VAL A 183 -37.01 23.11 10.78
N PHE A 184 -37.51 21.89 10.72
CA PHE A 184 -37.39 20.91 11.81
C PHE A 184 -36.02 20.21 11.85
N SER A 185 -35.41 19.85 10.69
CA SER A 185 -34.13 19.15 10.61
C SER A 185 -32.89 20.05 10.71
N ARG A 186 -33.06 21.37 10.56
CA ARG A 186 -32.00 22.34 10.83
C ARG A 186 -31.68 22.48 12.32
N THR A 187 -32.55 21.99 13.20
CA THR A 187 -32.25 22.00 14.61
C THR A 187 -31.41 20.77 14.96
N THR A 188 -30.26 20.98 15.55
CA THR A 188 -29.47 19.96 16.23
C THR A 188 -30.34 19.13 17.19
N MET A 189 -31.44 19.69 17.66
CA MET A 189 -32.43 19.06 18.53
C MET A 189 -33.14 17.86 17.88
N SER A 190 -33.50 17.90 16.60
CA SER A 190 -34.13 16.77 15.91
C SER A 190 -33.16 15.55 15.76
N ARG A 191 -31.89 15.83 15.50
CA ARG A 191 -30.87 14.77 15.43
C ARG A 191 -30.61 14.14 16.79
N ARG A 192 -30.64 14.94 17.87
CA ARG A 192 -30.52 14.43 19.26
C ARG A 192 -31.73 13.58 19.65
N VAL A 193 -32.95 14.02 19.29
CA VAL A 193 -34.16 13.24 19.54
C VAL A 193 -34.12 11.91 18.80
N LEU A 194 -33.72 11.92 17.53
CA LEU A 194 -33.53 10.70 16.73
C LEU A 194 -32.42 9.80 17.29
N ALA A 195 -31.28 10.41 17.67
CA ALA A 195 -30.20 9.66 18.31
C ALA A 195 -30.65 8.97 19.59
N LYS A 196 -31.36 9.70 20.43
CA LYS A 196 -31.93 9.15 21.69
C LYS A 196 -32.98 8.07 21.42
N GLY A 197 -33.79 8.24 20.37
CA GLY A 197 -34.75 7.23 19.93
C GLY A 197 -34.04 5.94 19.48
N TYR A 198 -32.97 6.04 18.69
CA TYR A 198 -32.15 4.89 18.30
C TYR A 198 -31.48 4.21 19.50
N GLU A 199 -30.97 4.99 20.46
CA GLU A 199 -30.36 4.48 21.69
C GLU A 199 -31.37 3.65 22.51
N ILE A 200 -32.61 4.15 22.69
CA ILE A 200 -33.66 3.48 23.46
C ILE A 200 -34.04 2.14 22.83
N VAL A 201 -34.07 2.04 21.50
CA VAL A 201 -34.41 0.78 20.79
C VAL A 201 -33.19 -0.12 20.58
N GLY A 202 -32.02 0.24 21.15
CA GLY A 202 -30.80 -0.55 21.06
C GLY A 202 -30.15 -0.54 19.66
N ASN A 203 -30.49 0.43 18.82
CA ASN A 203 -29.82 0.70 17.55
C ASN A 203 -28.66 1.67 17.77
N TYR A 204 -27.57 1.16 18.38
CA TYR A 204 -26.43 1.98 18.77
C TYR A 204 -25.69 2.54 17.55
N THR A 205 -25.67 1.80 16.43
CA THR A 205 -25.10 2.26 15.15
C THR A 205 -25.84 3.51 14.64
N GLY A 206 -27.15 3.48 14.60
CA GLY A 206 -27.96 4.65 14.26
C GLY A 206 -27.76 5.81 15.23
N ALA A 207 -27.64 5.51 16.54
CA ALA A 207 -27.44 6.51 17.56
C ALA A 207 -26.08 7.23 17.40
N PHE A 208 -24.97 6.50 17.31
CA PHE A 208 -23.65 7.14 17.23
C PHE A 208 -23.48 7.96 15.94
N GLN A 209 -24.05 7.51 14.81
CA GLN A 209 -24.03 8.30 13.55
C GLN A 209 -24.72 9.64 13.70
N LYS A 210 -25.83 9.69 14.44
CA LYS A 210 -26.57 10.96 14.69
C LYS A 210 -25.85 11.86 15.67
N TYR A 211 -25.26 11.30 16.74
CA TYR A 211 -24.48 12.07 17.70
C TYR A 211 -23.20 12.61 17.06
N ASN A 212 -22.50 11.83 16.21
CA ASN A 212 -21.36 12.31 15.43
C ASN A 212 -21.75 13.49 14.54
N ALA A 213 -22.87 13.36 13.81
CA ALA A 213 -23.37 14.42 12.95
C ALA A 213 -23.84 15.68 13.74
N VAL A 214 -24.17 15.58 15.00
CA VAL A 214 -24.37 16.73 15.90
C VAL A 214 -23.02 17.34 16.26
N TYR A 215 -22.06 16.51 16.68
CA TYR A 215 -20.74 16.96 17.07
C TYR A 215 -19.99 17.66 15.93
N GLU A 216 -19.91 17.06 14.77
CA GLU A 216 -19.27 17.66 13.58
C GLU A 216 -19.85 19.06 13.22
N ARG A 217 -21.11 19.28 13.56
CA ARG A 217 -21.78 20.55 13.27
C ARG A 217 -21.63 21.60 14.36
N THR A 218 -21.58 21.17 15.63
CA THR A 218 -21.69 22.07 16.79
C THR A 218 -20.43 22.19 17.59
N GLY A 219 -19.52 21.21 17.48
CA GLY A 219 -18.36 21.06 18.38
C GLY A 219 -18.75 20.70 19.82
N GLU A 220 -20.01 20.33 20.08
CA GLU A 220 -20.49 20.12 21.44
C GLU A 220 -19.90 18.87 22.07
N ARG A 221 -19.20 19.05 23.19
CA ARG A 221 -18.58 17.97 23.97
C ARG A 221 -19.54 16.83 24.29
N GLU A 222 -20.76 17.15 24.72
CA GLU A 222 -21.76 16.16 25.12
C GLU A 222 -22.14 15.23 23.93
N ALA A 223 -22.30 15.80 22.74
CA ALA A 223 -22.59 15.02 21.54
C ALA A 223 -21.46 14.03 21.20
N TYR A 224 -20.21 14.46 21.38
CA TYR A 224 -19.05 13.58 21.17
C TYR A 224 -18.97 12.47 22.21
N LEU A 225 -19.28 12.75 23.48
CA LEU A 225 -19.31 11.72 24.52
C LEU A 225 -20.40 10.67 24.24
N HIS A 226 -21.59 11.09 23.82
CA HIS A 226 -22.61 10.15 23.35
C HIS A 226 -22.24 9.37 22.12
N TYR A 227 -21.50 9.99 21.18
CA TYR A 227 -20.93 9.27 20.03
C TYR A 227 -20.00 8.15 20.49
N LEU A 228 -19.02 8.43 21.36
CA LEU A 228 -18.10 7.43 21.89
C LEU A 228 -18.84 6.30 22.61
N GLU A 229 -19.77 6.64 23.49
CA GLU A 229 -20.56 5.67 24.26
C GLU A 229 -21.36 4.74 23.35
N ASN A 230 -22.08 5.30 22.39
CA ASN A 230 -22.95 4.50 21.52
C ASN A 230 -22.12 3.69 20.49
N ARG A 231 -21.00 4.20 20.04
CA ARG A 231 -20.11 3.46 19.15
C ARG A 231 -19.45 2.29 19.88
N TYR A 232 -19.05 2.47 21.12
CA TYR A 232 -18.57 1.39 21.98
C TYR A 232 -19.65 0.32 22.18
N LYS A 233 -20.89 0.71 22.52
CA LYS A 233 -22.03 -0.23 22.68
C LYS A 233 -22.38 -0.95 21.36
N ALA A 234 -22.25 -0.27 20.23
CA ALA A 234 -22.42 -0.90 18.92
C ALA A 234 -21.37 -2.00 18.72
N ALA A 235 -20.09 -1.71 18.99
CA ALA A 235 -19.03 -2.70 18.93
C ALA A 235 -19.28 -3.93 19.83
N GLU A 236 -19.71 -3.71 21.08
CA GLU A 236 -20.06 -4.81 22.00
C GLU A 236 -21.19 -5.69 21.46
N LYS A 237 -22.20 -5.06 20.88
CA LYS A 237 -23.34 -5.76 20.26
C LYS A 237 -22.90 -6.55 19.04
N GLU A 238 -22.16 -5.93 18.12
CA GLU A 238 -21.65 -6.59 16.91
C GLU A 238 -20.75 -7.78 17.26
N LEU A 239 -19.88 -7.63 18.28
CA LEU A 239 -19.04 -8.73 18.75
C LEU A 239 -19.87 -9.90 19.30
N LYS A 240 -20.93 -9.60 20.07
CA LYS A 240 -21.85 -10.59 20.62
C LYS A 240 -22.65 -11.30 19.51
N ASP A 241 -23.00 -10.57 18.46
CA ASP A 241 -23.74 -11.09 17.30
C ASP A 241 -22.84 -11.84 16.32
N GLY A 242 -21.50 -11.91 16.58
CA GLY A 242 -20.52 -12.61 15.75
C GLY A 242 -19.95 -11.78 14.60
N ASN A 243 -20.29 -10.49 14.52
CA ASN A 243 -19.81 -9.57 13.48
C ASN A 243 -18.48 -8.94 13.88
N THR A 244 -17.43 -9.76 14.02
CA THR A 244 -16.12 -9.36 14.56
C THR A 244 -15.46 -8.22 13.79
N GLU A 245 -15.59 -8.21 12.46
CA GLU A 245 -15.01 -7.16 11.59
C GLU A 245 -15.62 -5.78 11.90
N THR A 246 -16.94 -5.71 12.03
CA THR A 246 -17.63 -4.46 12.38
C THR A 246 -17.27 -4.03 13.80
N ALA A 247 -17.26 -4.97 14.75
CA ALA A 247 -16.85 -4.70 16.12
C ALA A 247 -15.40 -4.18 16.19
N TYR A 248 -14.47 -4.78 15.43
CA TYR A 248 -13.10 -4.32 15.30
C TYR A 248 -13.02 -2.87 14.83
N SER A 249 -13.73 -2.54 13.75
CA SER A 249 -13.77 -1.18 13.21
C SER A 249 -14.31 -0.15 14.22
N ASP A 250 -15.34 -0.51 14.97
CA ASP A 250 -15.95 0.39 15.92
C ASP A 250 -15.10 0.56 17.18
N TYR A 251 -14.50 -0.51 17.74
CA TYR A 251 -13.55 -0.40 18.83
C TYR A 251 -12.32 0.41 18.43
N LYS A 252 -11.76 0.18 17.24
CA LYS A 252 -10.63 0.95 16.70
C LYS A 252 -10.91 2.45 16.68
N ALA A 253 -12.12 2.84 16.28
CA ALA A 253 -12.49 4.24 16.20
C ALA A 253 -12.60 4.93 17.56
N VAL A 254 -12.98 4.20 18.62
CA VAL A 254 -13.06 4.73 19.99
C VAL A 254 -11.81 4.43 20.83
N ALA A 255 -10.84 3.70 20.27
CA ALA A 255 -9.53 3.48 20.88
C ALA A 255 -8.61 4.72 20.81
N SER A 256 -8.87 5.63 19.86
CA SER A 256 -8.15 6.92 19.73
C SER A 256 -9.15 8.07 19.58
N PRO A 257 -9.84 8.47 20.65
CA PRO A 257 -10.70 9.63 20.62
C PRO A 257 -9.94 10.92 20.35
N GLU A 258 -10.65 11.97 19.94
CA GLU A 258 -10.04 13.28 19.74
C GLU A 258 -9.37 13.79 21.04
N PRO A 259 -8.20 14.43 20.93
CA PRO A 259 -7.49 14.99 22.10
C PRO A 259 -8.34 16.02 22.85
N GLY A 260 -8.14 16.11 24.17
CA GLY A 260 -8.82 17.10 25.02
C GLY A 260 -10.19 16.67 25.58
N PHE A 261 -10.65 15.46 25.26
CA PHE A 261 -11.88 14.92 25.86
C PHE A 261 -11.65 14.08 27.13
N GLY A 262 -10.38 13.81 27.49
CA GLY A 262 -10.02 13.06 28.70
C GLY A 262 -10.02 11.54 28.51
N TYR A 263 -9.87 11.10 27.26
CA TYR A 263 -9.79 9.68 26.87
C TYR A 263 -8.51 9.38 26.06
N ASP A 264 -7.39 9.92 26.52
CA ASP A 264 -6.08 9.77 25.84
C ASP A 264 -5.66 8.28 25.70
N ASN A 265 -6.16 7.43 26.59
CA ASN A 265 -5.95 5.97 26.55
C ASN A 265 -7.12 5.18 25.95
N GLY A 266 -7.95 5.83 25.13
CA GLY A 266 -9.14 5.21 24.55
C GLY A 266 -10.39 5.35 25.42
N TYR A 267 -11.54 5.11 24.81
CA TYR A 267 -12.82 5.12 25.53
C TYR A 267 -13.03 3.77 26.21
N GLN A 268 -13.17 3.77 27.55
CA GLN A 268 -13.27 2.56 28.38
C GLN A 268 -12.12 1.57 28.08
N ASP A 269 -12.41 0.27 27.92
CA ASP A 269 -11.46 -0.78 27.58
C ASP A 269 -11.34 -1.05 26.06
N SER A 270 -11.69 -0.06 25.23
CA SER A 270 -11.71 -0.21 23.76
C SER A 270 -10.38 -0.67 23.18
N ARG A 271 -9.24 -0.20 23.71
CA ARG A 271 -7.92 -0.65 23.28
C ARG A 271 -7.70 -2.13 23.58
N GLN A 272 -8.08 -2.57 24.77
CA GLN A 272 -7.98 -3.99 25.15
C GLN A 272 -8.86 -4.87 24.28
N LYS A 273 -10.13 -4.46 24.03
CA LYS A 273 -11.07 -5.17 23.16
C LYS A 273 -10.57 -5.26 21.72
N PHE A 274 -10.12 -4.14 21.21
CA PHE A 274 -9.56 -4.03 19.88
C PHE A 274 -8.33 -4.96 19.72
N THR A 275 -7.36 -4.88 20.64
CA THR A 275 -6.17 -5.74 20.67
C THR A 275 -6.53 -7.22 20.81
N ALA A 276 -7.54 -7.54 21.62
CA ALA A 276 -7.99 -8.92 21.77
C ALA A 276 -8.52 -9.52 20.44
N ILE A 277 -9.24 -8.73 19.63
CA ILE A 277 -9.67 -9.16 18.30
C ILE A 277 -8.48 -9.36 17.38
N GLU A 278 -7.48 -8.45 17.42
CA GLU A 278 -6.26 -8.62 16.64
C GLU A 278 -5.52 -9.92 17.02
N ILE A 279 -5.40 -10.23 18.31
CA ILE A 279 -4.77 -11.47 18.77
C ILE A 279 -5.54 -12.70 18.29
N GLU A 280 -6.86 -12.67 18.34
CA GLU A 280 -7.66 -13.80 17.83
C GLU A 280 -7.47 -13.98 16.31
N ASN A 281 -7.36 -12.89 15.57
CA ASN A 281 -7.03 -12.96 14.14
C ASN A 281 -5.60 -13.50 13.91
N LEU A 282 -4.63 -13.14 14.76
CA LEU A 282 -3.26 -13.68 14.68
C LEU A 282 -3.23 -15.19 14.96
N LYS A 283 -4.01 -15.71 15.88
CA LYS A 283 -4.11 -17.16 16.14
C LYS A 283 -4.58 -17.96 14.93
N ASN A 284 -5.42 -17.34 14.11
CA ASN A 284 -5.97 -17.93 12.90
C ASN A 284 -5.17 -17.55 11.63
N GLY A 285 -4.06 -16.83 11.78
CA GLY A 285 -3.22 -16.39 10.67
C GLY A 285 -2.52 -17.54 9.96
N VAL A 286 -2.27 -17.39 8.69
CA VAL A 286 -1.55 -18.36 7.86
C VAL A 286 -0.18 -17.79 7.47
N MET A 287 0.86 -18.63 7.51
CA MET A 287 2.21 -18.23 7.12
C MET A 287 2.22 -17.66 5.70
N GLY A 288 2.83 -16.48 5.56
CA GLY A 288 2.92 -15.75 4.31
C GLY A 288 1.73 -14.83 4.03
N GLU A 289 0.65 -14.88 4.80
CA GLU A 289 -0.47 -13.95 4.69
C GLU A 289 -0.23 -12.63 5.43
N VAL A 290 -0.96 -11.59 5.02
CA VAL A 290 -0.96 -10.29 5.68
C VAL A 290 -2.02 -10.29 6.77
N VAL A 291 -1.64 -9.84 7.95
CA VAL A 291 -2.49 -9.66 9.12
C VAL A 291 -2.38 -8.23 9.63
N HIS A 292 -3.41 -7.79 10.33
CA HIS A 292 -3.41 -6.47 10.99
C HIS A 292 -3.02 -6.63 12.46
N TYR A 293 -2.04 -5.84 12.91
CA TYR A 293 -1.67 -5.69 14.31
C TYR A 293 -1.16 -4.27 14.57
N ALA A 294 -1.54 -3.69 15.68
CA ALA A 294 -1.20 -2.31 16.02
C ALA A 294 -1.52 -1.32 14.88
N ARG A 295 -2.68 -1.49 14.25
CA ARG A 295 -3.19 -0.64 13.15
C ARG A 295 -2.32 -0.66 11.88
N MET A 296 -1.43 -1.62 11.76
CA MET A 296 -0.47 -1.77 10.66
C MET A 296 -0.56 -3.16 10.04
N ASP A 297 -0.13 -3.24 8.79
CA ASP A 297 -0.06 -4.50 8.05
C ASP A 297 1.27 -5.21 8.33
N TRP A 298 1.16 -6.45 8.69
CA TRP A 298 2.27 -7.35 8.98
C TRP A 298 2.11 -8.66 8.23
N ARG A 299 3.20 -9.31 7.95
CA ARG A 299 3.22 -10.62 7.32
C ARG A 299 3.59 -11.69 8.33
N VAL A 300 2.82 -12.75 8.37
CA VAL A 300 3.12 -13.91 9.22
C VAL A 300 4.33 -14.64 8.66
N LEU A 301 5.45 -14.63 9.38
CA LEU A 301 6.69 -15.31 9.00
C LEU A 301 6.80 -16.69 9.64
N ALA A 302 6.40 -16.83 10.90
CA ALA A 302 6.37 -18.08 11.63
C ALA A 302 5.23 -18.08 12.67
N MET A 303 4.77 -19.27 13.02
CA MET A 303 3.78 -19.49 14.07
C MET A 303 4.28 -20.59 15.00
N GLU A 304 4.17 -20.33 16.30
CA GLU A 304 4.38 -21.29 17.39
C GLU A 304 3.12 -21.37 18.26
N ASP A 305 3.04 -22.28 19.19
CA ASP A 305 1.83 -22.51 19.99
C ASP A 305 1.37 -21.29 20.78
N ASP A 306 2.28 -20.40 21.14
CA ASP A 306 2.03 -19.28 22.04
C ASP A 306 2.45 -17.91 21.48
N ARG A 307 3.00 -17.88 20.28
CA ARG A 307 3.49 -16.64 19.64
C ARG A 307 3.53 -16.71 18.11
N VAL A 308 3.49 -15.56 17.50
CA VAL A 308 3.58 -15.39 16.04
C VAL A 308 4.72 -14.42 15.72
N LEU A 309 5.58 -14.79 14.77
CA LEU A 309 6.59 -13.89 14.21
C LEU A 309 5.96 -13.09 13.06
N LEU A 310 5.94 -11.79 13.24
CA LEU A 310 5.44 -10.84 12.27
C LEU A 310 6.60 -10.05 11.66
N GLY A 311 6.67 -10.00 10.34
CA GLY A 311 7.54 -9.07 9.61
C GLY A 311 6.70 -7.94 9.01
N LYS A 312 7.16 -6.69 9.08
CA LYS A 312 6.44 -5.57 8.50
C LYS A 312 6.17 -5.85 7.02
N ASP A 313 4.94 -5.71 6.53
CA ASP A 313 4.63 -6.03 5.14
C ASP A 313 5.25 -4.99 4.20
N HIS A 314 5.01 -3.72 4.42
CA HIS A 314 5.65 -2.60 3.73
C HIS A 314 6.71 -1.94 4.61
N ALA A 315 7.79 -1.49 4.01
CA ALA A 315 8.85 -0.78 4.75
C ALA A 315 8.33 0.54 5.34
N LEU A 316 8.88 0.94 6.49
CA LEU A 316 8.49 2.15 7.23
C LEU A 316 8.95 3.45 6.56
N GLY A 317 9.84 3.36 5.60
CA GLY A 317 10.47 4.48 4.92
C GLY A 317 11.99 4.38 4.94
N SER A 318 12.62 5.24 4.18
CA SER A 318 14.09 5.28 4.09
C SER A 318 14.66 6.03 5.29
N THR A 319 15.60 5.37 5.97
CA THR A 319 16.27 5.88 7.16
C THR A 319 17.67 5.26 7.23
N PRO A 320 18.70 5.99 7.64
CA PRO A 320 20.03 5.40 7.79
C PRO A 320 20.00 4.32 8.87
N PHE A 321 20.83 3.31 8.72
CA PHE A 321 21.03 2.30 9.77
C PHE A 321 21.63 2.94 11.03
N ASN A 322 22.53 3.91 10.81
CA ASN A 322 23.05 4.75 11.86
C ASN A 322 23.13 6.22 11.40
N THR A 323 22.73 7.15 12.25
CA THR A 323 22.65 8.57 11.92
C THR A 323 24.01 9.22 11.68
N SER A 324 25.07 8.61 12.22
CA SER A 324 26.44 9.06 12.02
C SER A 324 27.24 7.94 11.35
N PRO A 325 28.15 8.25 10.41
CA PRO A 325 29.08 7.26 9.89
C PRO A 325 29.99 6.78 11.01
N ASP A 326 29.94 5.48 11.32
CA ASP A 326 30.80 4.83 12.30
C ASP A 326 31.23 3.47 11.75
N GLU A 327 32.54 3.28 11.62
CA GLU A 327 33.09 2.02 11.10
C GLU A 327 32.92 0.82 12.04
N ASN A 328 32.60 1.05 13.31
CA ASN A 328 32.46 -0.03 14.30
C ASN A 328 30.99 -0.27 14.69
N ILE A 329 30.04 0.43 14.07
CA ILE A 329 28.63 0.29 14.40
C ILE A 329 28.13 -1.12 14.11
N THR A 330 27.34 -1.64 15.02
CA THR A 330 26.66 -2.94 14.92
C THR A 330 25.18 -2.76 15.17
N TRP A 331 24.39 -3.82 15.07
CA TRP A 331 22.98 -3.74 15.46
C TRP A 331 22.80 -3.24 16.90
N ALA A 332 23.61 -3.74 17.81
CA ALA A 332 23.52 -3.43 19.23
C ALA A 332 23.58 -1.92 19.53
N ASP A 333 24.38 -1.19 18.78
CA ASP A 333 24.68 0.22 19.03
C ASP A 333 24.00 1.17 18.04
N SER A 334 23.24 0.63 17.07
CA SER A 334 22.68 1.43 15.97
C SER A 334 21.55 2.34 16.40
N SER A 335 21.52 3.53 15.81
CA SER A 335 20.42 4.49 16.03
C SER A 335 19.07 3.99 15.51
N VAL A 336 19.04 3.12 14.49
CA VAL A 336 17.80 2.50 14.01
C VAL A 336 17.22 1.54 15.03
N ARG A 337 18.05 0.78 15.75
CA ARG A 337 17.60 -0.10 16.84
C ARG A 337 17.03 0.71 18.00
N GLU A 338 17.74 1.76 18.42
CA GLU A 338 17.29 2.67 19.48
C GLU A 338 15.95 3.30 19.12
N TRP A 339 15.82 3.80 17.89
CA TRP A 339 14.57 4.37 17.40
C TRP A 339 13.43 3.36 17.37
N LEU A 340 13.68 2.15 16.85
CA LEU A 340 12.64 1.10 16.75
C LEU A 340 12.11 0.69 18.13
N ASN A 341 13.00 0.50 19.12
CA ASN A 341 12.65 0.03 20.47
C ASN A 341 12.29 1.17 21.45
N GLY A 342 12.48 2.41 21.04
CA GLY A 342 12.09 3.62 21.76
C GLY A 342 10.91 4.32 21.09
N THR A 343 11.20 5.47 20.48
CA THR A 343 10.21 6.40 19.93
C THR A 343 9.22 5.74 18.99
N TYR A 344 9.69 4.88 18.06
CA TYR A 344 8.78 4.25 17.12
C TYR A 344 7.77 3.33 17.80
N LEU A 345 8.24 2.49 18.73
CA LEU A 345 7.38 1.58 19.48
C LEU A 345 6.39 2.35 20.38
N GLU A 346 6.83 3.44 21.00
CA GLU A 346 5.99 4.26 21.87
C GLU A 346 4.90 5.01 21.11
N GLU A 347 5.22 5.58 19.96
CA GLU A 347 4.30 6.41 19.17
C GLU A 347 3.31 5.57 18.33
N ASN A 348 3.70 4.37 17.92
CA ASN A 348 2.92 3.58 16.97
C ASN A 348 2.16 2.40 17.59
N PHE A 349 2.42 2.07 18.84
CA PHE A 349 1.74 0.97 19.53
C PHE A 349 1.06 1.48 20.79
N TYR A 350 -0.17 1.08 21.04
CA TYR A 350 -0.81 1.28 22.34
C TYR A 350 -0.10 0.45 23.42
N GLU A 351 -0.31 0.81 24.67
CA GLU A 351 0.29 0.09 25.81
C GLU A 351 -0.12 -1.39 25.79
N GLU A 352 -1.39 -1.68 25.51
CA GLU A 352 -1.95 -3.01 25.41
C GLU A 352 -1.27 -3.84 24.30
N GLU A 353 -1.02 -3.23 23.14
CA GLU A 353 -0.32 -3.85 22.02
C GLU A 353 1.15 -4.08 22.36
N ARG A 354 1.84 -3.06 22.93
CA ARG A 354 3.26 -3.19 23.36
C ARG A 354 3.51 -4.27 24.38
N ALA A 355 2.52 -4.47 25.28
CA ALA A 355 2.62 -5.51 26.31
C ALA A 355 2.66 -6.93 25.73
N LEU A 356 2.08 -7.13 24.54
CA LEU A 356 2.06 -8.41 23.85
C LEU A 356 3.27 -8.61 22.92
N VAL A 357 3.98 -7.55 22.54
CA VAL A 357 5.25 -7.66 21.82
C VAL A 357 6.32 -8.19 22.78
N MET A 358 6.86 -9.35 22.46
CA MET A 358 7.77 -10.08 23.31
C MET A 358 9.18 -9.51 23.27
N ASP A 359 9.84 -9.49 24.43
CA ASP A 359 11.28 -9.27 24.48
C ASP A 359 11.99 -10.49 23.89
N THR A 360 12.63 -10.28 22.75
CA THR A 360 13.24 -11.33 21.93
C THR A 360 14.75 -11.26 22.05
N GLN A 361 15.37 -12.41 22.30
CA GLN A 361 16.84 -12.53 22.19
C GLN A 361 17.22 -12.49 20.71
N VAL A 362 17.94 -11.46 20.31
CA VAL A 362 18.37 -11.22 18.93
C VAL A 362 19.86 -11.51 18.84
N GLU A 363 20.19 -12.60 18.18
CA GLU A 363 21.57 -13.03 18.03
C GLU A 363 22.33 -12.14 17.03
N ALA A 364 23.54 -11.78 17.39
CA ALA A 364 24.50 -11.13 16.52
C ALA A 364 25.14 -12.19 15.61
N THR A 365 24.59 -12.35 14.41
CA THR A 365 25.07 -13.34 13.44
C THR A 365 26.09 -12.75 12.50
N ALA A 366 27.24 -13.42 12.34
CA ALA A 366 28.26 -13.06 11.37
C ALA A 366 27.68 -13.15 9.94
N ASN A 367 28.18 -12.32 9.04
CA ASN A 367 27.82 -12.41 7.65
C ASN A 367 28.40 -13.71 7.05
N PRO A 368 27.56 -14.61 6.50
CA PRO A 368 28.05 -15.90 5.98
C PRO A 368 29.01 -15.73 4.80
N ASP A 369 28.88 -14.66 4.03
CA ASP A 369 29.73 -14.38 2.87
C ASP A 369 30.98 -13.56 3.25
N TYR A 370 30.94 -12.84 4.40
CA TYR A 370 32.02 -11.97 4.91
C TYR A 370 32.23 -12.16 6.43
N PRO A 371 32.63 -13.33 6.90
CA PRO A 371 32.62 -13.68 8.33
C PRO A 371 33.66 -12.93 9.17
N GLY A 372 34.56 -12.18 8.54
CA GLY A 372 35.58 -11.39 9.23
C GLY A 372 35.13 -10.07 9.82
N VAL A 373 33.89 -9.63 9.53
CA VAL A 373 33.34 -8.40 10.07
C VAL A 373 32.61 -8.70 11.38
N ASN A 374 32.90 -7.89 12.41
CA ASN A 374 32.28 -8.06 13.72
C ASN A 374 30.75 -7.84 13.65
N ALA A 375 29.97 -8.78 14.13
CA ALA A 375 28.53 -8.70 14.20
C ALA A 375 28.01 -7.95 15.45
N GLY A 376 28.87 -7.69 16.41
CA GLY A 376 28.52 -7.05 17.68
C GLY A 376 28.04 -8.02 18.74
N ASP A 377 27.32 -7.51 19.71
CA ASP A 377 26.75 -8.26 20.83
C ASP A 377 25.30 -8.67 20.56
N ASN A 378 24.88 -9.75 21.19
CA ASN A 378 23.47 -10.12 21.24
C ASN A 378 22.65 -9.07 21.97
N THR A 379 21.43 -8.84 21.53
CA THR A 379 20.53 -7.86 22.14
C THR A 379 19.24 -8.51 22.59
N THR A 380 18.48 -7.78 23.40
CA THR A 380 17.09 -8.11 23.72
C THR A 380 16.23 -6.98 23.18
N ASP A 381 15.38 -7.28 22.21
CA ASP A 381 14.59 -6.27 21.49
C ASP A 381 13.15 -6.71 21.33
N LYS A 382 12.24 -5.75 21.33
CA LYS A 382 10.83 -5.95 20.90
C LYS A 382 10.69 -5.92 19.39
N LEU A 383 11.33 -4.94 18.77
CA LEU A 383 11.39 -4.80 17.30
C LEU A 383 12.85 -4.98 16.85
N PHE A 384 13.04 -5.79 15.82
CA PHE A 384 14.38 -6.06 15.29
C PHE A 384 14.38 -6.14 13.77
N LEU A 385 15.52 -5.87 13.16
CA LEU A 385 15.73 -6.15 11.74
C LEU A 385 16.11 -7.63 11.57
N MET A 386 15.68 -8.26 10.49
CA MET A 386 16.07 -9.63 10.18
C MET A 386 17.56 -9.73 9.85
N SER A 387 18.16 -10.89 10.17
CA SER A 387 19.49 -11.28 9.67
C SER A 387 19.39 -11.83 8.25
N ILE A 388 20.55 -12.05 7.62
CA ILE A 388 20.66 -12.76 6.33
C ILE A 388 20.01 -14.14 6.42
N ASP A 389 20.29 -14.89 7.49
CA ASP A 389 19.78 -16.25 7.64
C ASP A 389 18.27 -16.28 7.86
N GLU A 390 17.72 -15.34 8.62
CA GLU A 390 16.27 -15.22 8.79
C GLU A 390 15.58 -14.87 7.48
N VAL A 391 16.13 -13.96 6.67
CA VAL A 391 15.58 -13.68 5.33
C VAL A 391 15.61 -14.92 4.45
N ARG A 392 16.66 -15.71 4.49
CA ARG A 392 16.76 -16.98 3.75
C ARG A 392 15.74 -18.00 4.26
N ASN A 393 15.57 -18.12 5.57
CA ASN A 393 14.63 -19.04 6.21
C ASN A 393 13.16 -18.67 5.89
N TYR A 394 12.84 -17.38 5.91
CA TYR A 394 11.49 -16.89 5.64
C TYR A 394 11.26 -16.42 4.20
N TYR A 395 12.13 -16.80 3.28
CA TYR A 395 12.11 -16.35 1.88
C TYR A 395 10.77 -16.55 1.18
N ASN A 396 10.10 -17.68 1.44
CA ASN A 396 8.81 -18.00 0.82
C ASN A 396 7.66 -17.17 1.37
N GLN A 397 7.74 -16.74 2.62
CA GLN A 397 6.77 -15.88 3.28
C GLN A 397 6.94 -14.42 2.91
N LEU A 398 8.17 -13.99 2.62
CA LEU A 398 8.47 -12.61 2.23
C LEU A 398 8.00 -12.31 0.81
N HIS A 399 7.44 -11.11 0.62
CA HIS A 399 7.12 -10.59 -0.70
C HIS A 399 8.21 -9.65 -1.23
N PRO A 400 8.40 -9.58 -2.57
CA PRO A 400 9.19 -8.53 -3.17
C PRO A 400 8.65 -7.15 -2.77
N THR A 401 9.55 -6.25 -2.44
CA THR A 401 9.22 -4.86 -2.10
C THR A 401 9.69 -3.90 -3.19
N GLU A 402 9.09 -2.73 -3.26
CA GLU A 402 9.55 -1.68 -4.19
C GLU A 402 10.81 -0.96 -3.71
N THR A 403 11.16 -1.13 -2.43
CA THR A 403 12.32 -0.50 -1.78
C THR A 403 13.32 -1.53 -1.30
N CYS A 404 14.59 -1.13 -1.21
CA CYS A 404 15.60 -1.88 -0.47
C CYS A 404 15.37 -1.70 1.03
N TRP A 405 15.75 -2.68 1.87
CA TRP A 405 15.60 -2.58 3.31
C TRP A 405 16.74 -3.24 4.06
N TRP A 406 17.12 -2.61 5.20
CA TRP A 406 18.24 -3.00 6.02
C TRP A 406 18.07 -4.38 6.67
N LEU A 407 19.21 -5.07 6.81
CA LEU A 407 19.36 -6.23 7.68
C LEU A 407 20.26 -5.85 8.88
N ARG A 408 20.12 -6.59 9.98
CA ARG A 408 21.02 -6.40 11.14
C ARG A 408 22.39 -7.05 10.97
N THR A 409 22.58 -7.90 9.95
CA THR A 409 23.85 -8.55 9.64
C THR A 409 24.82 -7.54 9.05
N PRO A 410 26.08 -7.47 9.49
CA PRO A 410 27.08 -6.58 8.90
C PRO A 410 27.34 -6.90 7.42
N GLY A 411 27.78 -5.89 6.67
CA GLY A 411 28.21 -6.06 5.28
C GLY A 411 29.64 -6.62 5.15
N ALA A 412 30.26 -6.39 3.99
CA ALA A 412 31.63 -6.86 3.72
C ALA A 412 32.71 -6.03 4.43
N HIS A 413 32.38 -4.82 4.87
CA HIS A 413 33.32 -3.87 5.44
C HIS A 413 32.77 -3.33 6.77
N LYS A 414 33.66 -2.85 7.61
CA LYS A 414 33.30 -2.06 8.78
C LYS A 414 32.47 -0.84 8.33
N GLY A 415 31.44 -0.48 9.08
CA GLY A 415 30.54 0.61 8.74
C GLY A 415 29.58 0.31 7.58
N SER A 416 29.46 -0.94 7.16
CA SER A 416 28.44 -1.37 6.20
C SER A 416 27.53 -2.44 6.78
N MET A 417 26.25 -2.39 6.41
CA MET A 417 25.25 -3.40 6.80
C MET A 417 24.64 -4.04 5.56
N ALA A 418 24.40 -5.34 5.63
CA ALA A 418 23.69 -6.06 4.58
C ALA A 418 22.26 -5.50 4.41
N PHE A 419 21.71 -5.68 3.24
CA PHE A 419 20.35 -5.26 2.93
C PHE A 419 19.70 -6.20 1.93
N VAL A 420 18.39 -6.15 1.84
CA VAL A 420 17.62 -6.87 0.83
C VAL A 420 17.27 -5.92 -0.31
N TYR A 421 17.56 -6.35 -1.53
CA TYR A 421 17.16 -5.62 -2.73
C TYR A 421 15.68 -5.93 -3.09
N ARG A 422 15.08 -5.11 -3.93
CA ARG A 422 13.65 -5.10 -4.31
C ARG A 422 13.06 -6.46 -4.69
N ASN A 423 13.85 -7.34 -5.27
CA ASN A 423 13.43 -8.69 -5.71
C ASN A 423 13.67 -9.78 -4.65
N LYS A 424 13.84 -9.45 -3.39
CA LYS A 424 14.24 -10.31 -2.26
C LYS A 424 15.67 -10.84 -2.35
N GLU A 425 16.50 -10.25 -3.20
CA GLU A 425 17.91 -10.61 -3.27
C GLU A 425 18.67 -10.03 -2.09
N VAL A 426 19.38 -10.88 -1.36
CA VAL A 426 20.19 -10.46 -0.23
C VAL A 426 21.52 -9.91 -0.76
N MET A 427 21.81 -8.67 -0.43
CA MET A 427 23.05 -7.97 -0.78
C MET A 427 23.99 -8.03 0.42
N GLY A 428 24.70 -9.16 0.54
CA GLY A 428 25.58 -9.46 1.68
C GLY A 428 26.81 -8.55 1.78
N TYR A 429 27.27 -7.97 0.64
CA TYR A 429 28.38 -7.01 0.71
C TYR A 429 27.98 -5.72 1.46
N GLY A 430 26.70 -5.42 1.53
CA GLY A 430 26.15 -4.33 2.32
C GLY A 430 26.25 -2.96 1.68
N TYR A 431 25.80 -1.96 2.43
CA TYR A 431 25.88 -0.54 2.10
C TYR A 431 26.28 0.26 3.33
N ASP A 432 26.80 1.48 3.13
CA ASP A 432 27.21 2.37 4.22
C ASP A 432 26.06 2.62 5.20
N VAL A 433 26.33 2.54 6.49
CA VAL A 433 25.33 2.67 7.57
C VAL A 433 24.62 4.02 7.61
N SER A 434 25.24 5.06 7.05
CA SER A 434 24.67 6.40 6.96
C SER A 434 23.80 6.62 5.70
N ASN A 435 23.65 5.60 4.85
CA ASN A 435 22.87 5.69 3.63
C ASN A 435 21.38 5.98 3.91
N MET A 436 20.85 7.03 3.27
CA MET A 436 19.48 7.53 3.45
C MET A 436 18.46 6.91 2.47
N GLU A 437 18.86 5.98 1.60
CA GLU A 437 17.99 5.45 0.55
C GLU A 437 17.40 4.06 0.89
N ILE A 438 17.97 3.40 1.90
CA ILE A 438 17.54 2.08 2.33
C ILE A 438 16.49 2.22 3.42
N SER A 439 15.43 1.45 3.31
CA SER A 439 14.27 1.50 4.20
C SER A 439 14.43 0.58 5.41
N VAL A 440 13.58 0.78 6.40
CA VAL A 440 13.50 -0.04 7.61
C VAL A 440 12.31 -0.99 7.50
N LYS A 441 12.54 -2.29 7.72
CA LYS A 441 11.49 -3.33 7.70
C LYS A 441 11.64 -4.23 8.93
N PRO A 442 11.04 -3.84 10.07
CA PRO A 442 11.20 -4.57 11.32
C PRO A 442 10.39 -5.87 11.36
N ALA A 443 10.82 -6.77 12.23
CA ALA A 443 10.09 -7.94 12.68
C ALA A 443 9.89 -7.90 14.20
N MET A 444 8.92 -8.68 14.69
CA MET A 444 8.62 -8.83 16.12
C MET A 444 7.94 -10.15 16.40
N TRP A 445 8.14 -10.69 17.59
CA TRP A 445 7.32 -11.75 18.13
C TRP A 445 6.16 -11.18 18.94
N VAL A 446 4.96 -11.63 18.68
CA VAL A 446 3.75 -11.24 19.39
C VAL A 446 3.19 -12.46 20.13
N SER A 447 2.95 -12.32 21.43
CA SER A 447 2.27 -13.34 22.24
C SER A 447 0.82 -13.47 21.82
N ILE A 448 0.37 -14.72 21.66
CA ILE A 448 -1.02 -15.07 21.33
C ILE A 448 -1.68 -15.94 22.43
N LYS A 449 -1.11 -15.88 23.65
CA LYS A 449 -1.68 -16.59 24.81
C LYS A 449 -3.00 -16.01 25.27
#